data_b2e7d20606a5591264130f4f7956aaba
#
_entry.id   b2e7d20606a5591264130f4f7956aaba
#
_cell.length_a   1.000
_cell.length_b   1.000
_cell.length_c   1.000
_cell.angle_alpha   90.00
_cell.angle_beta   90.00
_cell.angle_gamma   90.00
#
_symmetry.space_group_name_H-M   'P 1'
#
loop_
_entity.id
_entity.type
_entity.pdbx_description
1 polymer ?
#
loop_
_entity_poly.entity_id
_entity_poly.type
_entity_poly.pdbx_seq_one_letter_code
_entity_poly.pdbx_strand_id
1 'polypeptide(L)'
;GFSFINRPSKEELAERQRIQDSIATIRAMEQEAILLSEQIAAEQAQAQQGTTTQNANALAEQVAALYGPFAPSAQGEEGTITIENEKVRLAIALRGGRIAKAELKEYKAYGDSVNNLCLFQGEESNLSFTLITNNSRILSTENLYFTVVSQSTDNEGTTTLMMRLNTNIEDCYMDF
;
A
#
# COMPACT_ATOMS: atom_id res chain seq x y z
N GLY A 1 -32.10 8.49 -37.48
CA GLY A 1 -31.42 7.90 -36.35
C GLY A 1 -31.59 8.78 -35.13
N PHE A 2 -32.44 8.35 -34.19
CA PHE A 2 -32.61 9.06 -32.91
C PHE A 2 -31.45 8.69 -31.98
N SER A 3 -30.57 9.65 -31.67
CA SER A 3 -29.55 9.53 -30.64
C SER A 3 -30.22 9.86 -29.31
N PHE A 4 -30.52 8.85 -28.50
CA PHE A 4 -30.90 9.04 -27.11
C PHE A 4 -29.65 9.43 -26.32
N ILE A 5 -29.49 10.71 -26.06
CA ILE A 5 -28.51 11.19 -25.09
C ILE A 5 -29.08 10.83 -23.72
N ASN A 6 -28.56 9.76 -23.12
CA ASN A 6 -28.87 9.35 -21.76
C ASN A 6 -28.25 10.39 -20.80
N ARG A 7 -29.02 11.41 -20.41
CA ARG A 7 -28.60 12.38 -19.40
C ARG A 7 -28.74 11.73 -18.03
N PRO A 8 -27.67 11.71 -17.22
CA PRO A 8 -27.77 11.16 -15.88
C PRO A 8 -28.82 11.89 -15.06
N SER A 9 -29.54 11.16 -14.23
CA SER A 9 -30.58 11.74 -13.36
C SER A 9 -29.95 12.67 -12.31
N LYS A 10 -30.77 13.57 -11.75
CA LYS A 10 -30.30 14.46 -10.68
C LYS A 10 -29.83 13.68 -9.45
N GLU A 11 -30.41 12.51 -9.19
CA GLU A 11 -30.03 11.62 -8.11
C GLU A 11 -28.63 10.98 -8.36
N GLU A 12 -28.40 10.49 -9.59
CA GLU A 12 -27.09 9.95 -9.97
C GLU A 12 -25.97 11.01 -9.92
N LEU A 13 -26.28 12.25 -10.29
CA LEU A 13 -25.33 13.34 -10.19
C LEU A 13 -25.02 13.69 -8.72
N ALA A 14 -26.03 13.70 -7.84
CA ALA A 14 -25.85 13.95 -6.43
C ALA A 14 -25.07 12.81 -5.74
N GLU A 15 -25.31 11.58 -6.11
CA GLU A 15 -24.59 10.42 -5.59
C GLU A 15 -23.13 10.42 -6.03
N ARG A 16 -22.84 10.70 -7.31
CA ARG A 16 -21.48 10.88 -7.83
C ARG A 16 -20.75 12.01 -7.10
N GLN A 17 -21.43 13.10 -6.81
CA GLN A 17 -20.84 14.22 -6.11
C GLN A 17 -20.49 13.87 -4.66
N ARG A 18 -21.36 13.14 -3.96
CA ARG A 18 -21.09 12.63 -2.60
C ARG A 18 -19.89 11.67 -2.58
N ILE A 19 -19.81 10.79 -3.58
CA ILE A 19 -18.67 9.86 -3.72
C ILE A 19 -17.38 10.65 -3.99
N GLN A 20 -17.41 11.64 -4.87
CA GLN A 20 -16.25 12.49 -5.15
C GLN A 20 -15.82 13.31 -3.92
N ASP A 21 -16.73 13.86 -3.17
CA ASP A 21 -16.45 14.60 -1.94
C ASP A 21 -15.84 13.68 -0.86
N SER A 22 -16.36 12.45 -0.75
CA SER A 22 -15.80 11.44 0.14
C SER A 22 -14.39 11.02 -0.27
N ILE A 23 -14.15 10.80 -1.56
CA ILE A 23 -12.83 10.48 -2.10
C ILE A 23 -11.85 11.64 -1.87
N ALA A 24 -12.29 12.89 -2.07
CA ALA A 24 -11.46 14.07 -1.82
C ALA A 24 -11.08 14.19 -0.34
N THR A 25 -12.01 13.92 0.57
CA THR A 25 -11.76 13.93 2.01
C THR A 25 -10.77 12.82 2.42
N ILE A 26 -10.93 11.62 1.87
CA ILE A 26 -10.01 10.49 2.11
C ILE A 26 -8.60 10.83 1.61
N ARG A 27 -8.48 11.37 0.39
CA ARG A 27 -7.18 11.78 -0.15
C ARG A 27 -6.51 12.89 0.66
N ALA A 28 -7.28 13.85 1.16
CA ALA A 28 -6.73 14.89 2.03
C ALA A 28 -6.19 14.32 3.35
N MET A 29 -6.93 13.41 3.97
CA MET A 29 -6.48 12.69 5.17
C MET A 29 -5.25 11.81 4.92
N GLU A 30 -5.20 11.13 3.76
CA GLU A 30 -4.05 10.32 3.36
C GLU A 30 -2.80 11.18 3.15
N GLN A 31 -2.93 12.33 2.50
CA GLN A 31 -1.81 13.26 2.32
C GLN A 31 -1.29 13.79 3.65
N GLU A 32 -2.18 14.14 4.57
CA GLU A 32 -1.79 14.58 5.91
C GLU A 32 -1.08 13.44 6.68
N ALA A 33 -1.56 12.21 6.56
CA ALA A 33 -0.95 11.03 7.15
C ALA A 33 0.46 10.74 6.59
N ILE A 34 0.65 10.90 5.26
CA ILE A 34 1.96 10.72 4.61
C ILE A 34 2.94 11.77 5.11
N LEU A 35 2.56 13.04 5.11
CA LEU A 35 3.40 14.14 5.60
C LEU A 35 3.80 13.91 7.06
N LEU A 36 2.88 13.43 7.88
CA LEU A 36 3.15 13.14 9.28
C LEU A 36 4.11 11.96 9.46
N SER A 37 3.95 10.90 8.67
CA SER A 37 4.85 9.73 8.68
C SER A 37 6.27 10.09 8.22
N GLU A 38 6.39 10.95 7.22
CA GLU A 38 7.68 11.48 6.75
C GLU A 38 8.36 12.36 7.82
N GLN A 39 7.59 13.19 8.54
CA GLN A 39 8.12 13.97 9.66
C GLN A 39 8.62 13.08 10.80
N ILE A 40 7.88 12.01 11.13
CA ILE A 40 8.31 11.04 12.14
C ILE A 40 9.62 10.38 11.74
N ALA A 41 9.74 9.92 10.49
CA ALA A 41 10.94 9.29 9.99
C ALA A 41 12.15 10.25 10.02
N ALA A 42 11.94 11.52 9.66
CA ALA A 42 12.97 12.56 9.71
C ALA A 42 13.40 12.90 11.14
N GLU A 43 12.46 13.00 12.08
CA GLU A 43 12.78 13.27 13.50
C GLU A 43 13.43 12.08 14.18
N GLN A 44 13.04 10.83 13.85
CA GLN A 44 13.72 9.64 14.36
C GLN A 44 15.17 9.53 13.86
N ALA A 45 15.45 9.95 12.63
CA ALA A 45 16.81 10.02 12.10
C ALA A 45 17.66 11.09 12.83
N GLN A 46 17.04 12.17 13.32
CA GLN A 46 17.71 13.23 14.08
C GLN A 46 17.80 12.91 15.58
N ALA A 47 16.89 12.12 16.14
CA ALA A 47 16.84 11.76 17.56
C ALA A 47 17.98 10.82 18.03
N GLN A 48 18.81 10.32 17.12
CA GLN A 48 20.08 9.66 17.48
C GLN A 48 21.12 10.63 18.09
N GLN A 49 20.81 11.93 18.15
CA GLN A 49 21.61 12.95 18.83
C GLN A 49 20.79 13.74 19.85
N GLY A 50 20.30 13.06 20.87
CA GLY A 50 19.90 13.69 22.15
C GLY A 50 18.79 14.75 22.10
N THR A 51 17.69 14.48 22.75
CA THR A 51 16.55 15.33 23.12
C THR A 51 15.36 15.24 22.17
N THR A 52 14.36 14.41 22.51
CA THR A 52 12.94 14.81 22.39
C THR A 52 11.97 13.63 22.57
N THR A 53 11.90 13.07 23.77
CA THR A 53 10.92 12.03 24.13
C THR A 53 9.47 12.56 24.05
N GLN A 54 9.27 13.86 24.19
CA GLN A 54 7.92 14.47 24.17
C GLN A 54 7.34 14.61 22.76
N ASN A 55 8.15 14.95 21.77
CA ASN A 55 7.67 15.07 20.39
C ASN A 55 7.38 13.69 19.76
N ALA A 56 8.20 12.68 20.06
CA ALA A 56 7.98 11.31 19.60
C ALA A 56 6.66 10.72 20.11
N ASN A 57 6.28 11.01 21.37
CA ASN A 57 5.01 10.56 21.94
C ASN A 57 3.81 11.26 21.28
N ALA A 58 3.89 12.58 21.04
CA ALA A 58 2.83 13.33 20.37
C ALA A 58 2.60 12.85 18.94
N LEU A 59 3.68 12.56 18.21
CA LEU A 59 3.62 12.01 16.86
C LEU A 59 3.05 10.59 16.84
N ALA A 60 3.45 9.74 17.80
CA ALA A 60 2.90 8.38 17.92
C ALA A 60 1.39 8.40 18.24
N GLU A 61 0.93 9.34 19.08
CA GLU A 61 -0.51 9.55 19.33
C GLU A 61 -1.26 9.99 18.07
N GLN A 62 -0.67 10.87 17.26
CA GLN A 62 -1.27 11.30 16.00
C GLN A 62 -1.36 10.16 14.99
N VAL A 63 -0.30 9.35 14.85
CA VAL A 63 -0.34 8.14 14.00
C VAL A 63 -1.39 7.16 14.50
N ALA A 64 -1.48 6.92 15.81
CA ALA A 64 -2.52 6.08 16.39
C ALA A 64 -3.92 6.66 16.15
N ALA A 65 -4.07 7.99 16.17
CA ALA A 65 -5.32 8.64 15.83
C ALA A 65 -5.70 8.48 14.36
N LEU A 66 -4.75 8.47 13.42
CA LEU A 66 -5.00 8.33 11.98
C LEU A 66 -5.23 6.86 11.58
N TYR A 67 -4.34 5.97 11.98
CA TYR A 67 -4.33 4.57 11.54
C TYR A 67 -5.04 3.61 12.50
N GLY A 68 -5.40 4.07 13.70
CA GLY A 68 -6.09 3.25 14.70
C GLY A 68 -5.31 1.98 15.04
N PRO A 69 -5.94 0.80 14.98
CA PRO A 69 -5.26 -0.46 15.27
C PRO A 69 -4.04 -0.74 14.37
N PHE A 70 -4.02 -0.24 13.14
CA PHE A 70 -2.95 -0.44 12.17
C PHE A 70 -1.77 0.54 12.32
N ALA A 71 -1.74 1.35 13.36
CA ALA A 71 -0.63 2.27 13.64
C ALA A 71 0.76 1.61 13.59
N PRO A 72 0.99 0.36 14.07
CA PRO A 72 2.28 -0.31 13.93
C PRO A 72 2.71 -0.53 12.48
N SER A 73 1.76 -0.69 11.56
CA SER A 73 2.03 -0.86 10.12
C SER A 73 2.08 0.46 9.34
N ALA A 74 1.82 1.60 9.99
CA ALA A 74 1.98 2.91 9.37
C ALA A 74 3.45 3.34 9.24
N GLN A 75 4.34 2.64 9.92
CA GLN A 75 5.79 2.85 9.89
C GLN A 75 6.48 1.54 9.50
N GLY A 76 7.48 1.62 8.64
CA GLY A 76 8.23 0.47 8.19
C GLY A 76 9.35 0.86 7.26
N GLU A 77 10.14 -0.10 6.85
CA GLU A 77 11.20 0.10 5.88
C GLU A 77 10.65 -0.11 4.47
N GLU A 78 10.97 0.82 3.58
CA GLU A 78 10.72 0.62 2.17
C GLU A 78 11.62 -0.51 1.65
N GLY A 79 11.02 -1.42 0.91
CA GLY A 79 11.74 -2.54 0.36
C GLY A 79 10.88 -3.33 -0.61
N THR A 80 11.52 -4.26 -1.29
CA THR A 80 10.85 -5.19 -2.20
C THR A 80 11.27 -6.62 -1.89
N ILE A 81 10.32 -7.53 -1.97
CA ILE A 81 10.57 -8.97 -1.93
C ILE A 81 10.43 -9.52 -3.34
N THR A 82 11.40 -10.31 -3.76
CA THR A 82 11.36 -10.98 -5.05
C THR A 82 10.88 -12.40 -4.88
N ILE A 83 9.86 -12.77 -5.65
CA ILE A 83 9.45 -14.16 -5.86
C ILE A 83 9.61 -14.49 -7.34
N GLU A 84 10.08 -15.68 -7.61
CA GLU A 84 10.30 -16.10 -8.99
C GLU A 84 10.12 -17.61 -9.18
N ASN A 85 9.78 -17.97 -10.39
CA ASN A 85 9.84 -19.33 -10.89
C ASN A 85 10.64 -19.37 -12.22
N GLU A 86 10.55 -20.44 -12.95
CA GLU A 86 11.28 -20.58 -14.23
C GLU A 86 10.87 -19.52 -15.25
N LYS A 87 9.63 -19.06 -15.24
CA LYS A 87 9.03 -18.20 -16.29
C LYS A 87 8.89 -16.74 -15.90
N VAL A 88 8.63 -16.47 -14.62
CA VAL A 88 8.23 -15.14 -14.14
C VAL A 88 9.05 -14.76 -12.92
N ARG A 89 9.44 -13.47 -12.87
CA ARG A 89 9.98 -12.82 -11.69
C ARG A 89 9.10 -11.65 -11.30
N LEU A 90 8.67 -11.61 -10.04
CA LEU A 90 7.86 -10.56 -9.46
C LEU A 90 8.62 -9.88 -8.33
N ALA A 91 8.63 -8.55 -8.32
CA ALA A 91 9.07 -7.77 -7.17
C ALA A 91 7.83 -7.18 -6.49
N ILE A 92 7.66 -7.47 -5.21
CA ILE A 92 6.51 -7.06 -4.40
C ILE A 92 7.00 -6.01 -3.41
N ALA A 93 6.42 -4.83 -3.45
CA ALA A 93 6.75 -3.75 -2.53
C ALA A 93 6.17 -4.04 -1.14
N LEU A 94 6.97 -3.84 -0.10
CA LEU A 94 6.52 -3.98 1.29
C LEU A 94 5.52 -2.87 1.66
N ARG A 95 5.71 -1.67 1.12
CA ARG A 95 4.71 -0.61 1.22
C ARG A 95 3.57 -0.90 0.25
N GLY A 96 2.36 -0.99 0.78
CA GLY A 96 1.14 -1.26 0.01
C GLY A 96 0.92 -2.73 -0.37
N GLY A 97 1.93 -3.60 -0.28
CA GLY A 97 1.82 -5.01 -0.68
C GLY A 97 1.60 -5.22 -2.17
N ARG A 98 1.90 -4.22 -3.00
CA ARG A 98 1.65 -4.26 -4.45
C ARG A 98 2.77 -4.92 -5.22
N ILE A 99 2.45 -5.47 -6.38
CA ILE A 99 3.47 -5.95 -7.32
C ILE A 99 4.11 -4.73 -7.99
N ALA A 100 5.35 -4.43 -7.64
CA ALA A 100 6.09 -3.27 -8.15
C ALA A 100 6.74 -3.53 -9.52
N LYS A 101 7.03 -4.79 -9.85
CA LYS A 101 7.61 -5.19 -11.14
C LYS A 101 7.17 -6.60 -11.49
N ALA A 102 6.86 -6.83 -12.75
CA ALA A 102 6.65 -8.16 -13.31
C ALA A 102 7.49 -8.33 -14.57
N GLU A 103 8.32 -9.38 -14.59
CA GLU A 103 9.27 -9.69 -15.65
C GLU A 103 9.08 -11.12 -16.15
N LEU A 104 9.01 -11.30 -17.47
CA LEU A 104 8.92 -12.60 -18.12
C LEU A 104 10.34 -13.06 -18.51
N LYS A 105 10.81 -14.16 -17.94
CA LYS A 105 12.21 -14.64 -18.11
C LYS A 105 12.47 -15.24 -19.48
N GLU A 106 11.45 -15.81 -20.11
CA GLU A 106 11.55 -16.46 -21.43
C GLU A 106 11.38 -15.51 -22.61
N TYR A 107 10.96 -14.27 -22.37
CA TYR A 107 10.69 -13.29 -23.41
C TYR A 107 11.66 -12.11 -23.30
N LYS A 108 12.07 -11.62 -24.46
CA LYS A 108 12.93 -10.44 -24.55
C LYS A 108 12.13 -9.21 -24.90
N ALA A 109 12.58 -8.06 -24.41
CA ALA A 109 11.99 -6.78 -24.80
C ALA A 109 12.18 -6.54 -26.30
N TYR A 110 11.20 -5.92 -26.92
CA TYR A 110 11.27 -5.62 -28.35
C TYR A 110 12.47 -4.73 -28.68
N GLY A 111 13.32 -5.17 -29.61
CA GLY A 111 14.54 -4.44 -29.96
C GLY A 111 15.70 -4.59 -28.98
N ASP A 112 15.54 -5.35 -27.91
CA ASP A 112 16.58 -5.62 -26.90
C ASP A 112 16.73 -7.12 -26.69
N SER A 113 17.86 -7.68 -27.15
CA SER A 113 18.15 -9.11 -27.01
C SER A 113 18.73 -9.49 -25.64
N VAL A 114 19.06 -8.52 -24.82
CA VAL A 114 19.70 -8.74 -23.51
C VAL A 114 18.68 -8.77 -22.39
N ASN A 115 17.81 -7.75 -22.32
CA ASN A 115 16.89 -7.60 -21.22
C ASN A 115 15.60 -8.42 -21.44
N ASN A 116 15.10 -9.00 -20.35
CA ASN A 116 13.84 -9.70 -20.36
C ASN A 116 12.67 -8.72 -20.50
N LEU A 117 11.54 -9.23 -21.01
CA LEU A 117 10.33 -8.44 -21.16
C LEU A 117 9.78 -8.08 -19.77
N CYS A 118 9.76 -6.80 -19.46
CA CYS A 118 9.09 -6.25 -18.30
C CYS A 118 7.67 -5.86 -18.69
N LEU A 119 6.65 -6.43 -18.02
CA LEU A 119 5.25 -6.13 -18.28
C LEU A 119 4.85 -4.77 -17.71
N PHE A 120 5.35 -4.48 -16.51
CA PHE A 120 5.18 -3.18 -15.85
C PHE A 120 6.24 -3.03 -14.75
N GLN A 121 6.49 -1.78 -14.36
CA GLN A 121 7.49 -1.43 -13.36
C GLN A 121 7.09 -0.15 -12.62
N GLY A 122 7.39 -0.08 -11.33
CA GLY A 122 7.19 1.11 -10.52
C GLY A 122 5.73 1.35 -10.15
N GLU A 123 5.23 2.54 -10.44
CA GLU A 123 3.88 2.99 -10.06
C GLU A 123 2.79 2.66 -11.10
N GLU A 124 3.14 1.99 -12.18
CA GLU A 124 2.20 1.56 -13.21
C GLU A 124 1.21 0.50 -12.69
N SER A 125 1.58 -0.21 -11.62
CA SER A 125 0.70 -1.16 -10.93
C SER A 125 0.22 -0.56 -9.62
N ASN A 126 -1.07 -0.41 -9.47
CA ASN A 126 -1.70 0.00 -8.22
C ASN A 126 -2.66 -1.09 -7.73
N LEU A 127 -2.32 -1.68 -6.59
CA LEU A 127 -3.18 -2.59 -5.86
C LEU A 127 -3.26 -2.08 -4.43
N SER A 128 -4.46 -1.74 -3.99
CA SER A 128 -4.71 -1.35 -2.60
C SER A 128 -6.05 -1.91 -2.12
N PHE A 129 -6.12 -2.21 -0.86
CA PHE A 129 -7.35 -2.62 -0.19
C PHE A 129 -7.84 -1.50 0.70
N THR A 130 -9.14 -1.33 0.73
CA THR A 130 -9.78 -0.41 1.67
C THR A 130 -10.20 -1.19 2.91
N LEU A 131 -9.67 -0.81 4.06
CA LEU A 131 -9.97 -1.39 5.35
C LEU A 131 -10.96 -0.49 6.09
N ILE A 132 -12.01 -1.06 6.63
CA ILE A 132 -12.98 -0.34 7.46
C ILE A 132 -12.83 -0.86 8.88
N THR A 133 -12.44 0.02 9.80
CA THR A 133 -12.30 -0.32 11.22
C THR A 133 -13.62 -0.10 11.97
N ASN A 134 -13.71 -0.66 13.18
CA ASN A 134 -14.93 -0.57 14.02
C ASN A 134 -15.40 0.86 14.30
N ASN A 135 -14.51 1.86 14.21
CA ASN A 135 -14.84 3.27 14.39
C ASN A 135 -15.22 3.95 13.07
N SER A 136 -15.68 3.20 12.06
CA SER A 136 -16.01 3.69 10.72
C SER A 136 -14.87 4.42 10.03
N ARG A 137 -13.62 4.15 10.45
CA ARG A 137 -12.43 4.72 9.83
C ARG A 137 -12.10 3.92 8.60
N ILE A 138 -11.83 4.61 7.51
CA ILE A 138 -11.46 4.04 6.23
C ILE A 138 -9.95 4.22 6.07
N LEU A 139 -9.23 3.13 5.86
CA LEU A 139 -7.79 3.11 5.64
C LEU A 139 -7.49 2.46 4.28
N SER A 140 -6.52 3.01 3.56
CA SER A 140 -5.96 2.36 2.38
C SER A 140 -4.69 1.60 2.77
N THR A 141 -4.52 0.38 2.28
CA THR A 141 -3.28 -0.39 2.51
C THR A 141 -2.09 0.18 1.76
N GLU A 142 -2.30 1.09 0.80
CA GLU A 142 -1.26 1.72 0.00
C GLU A 142 -0.16 2.38 0.84
N ASN A 143 -0.55 2.94 1.98
CA ASN A 143 0.35 3.65 2.89
C ASN A 143 0.77 2.83 4.11
N LEU A 144 0.47 1.53 4.12
CA LEU A 144 0.82 0.62 5.20
C LEU A 144 1.98 -0.29 4.77
N TYR A 145 2.82 -0.64 5.73
CA TYR A 145 3.98 -1.50 5.52
C TYR A 145 3.66 -2.92 5.95
N PHE A 146 3.82 -3.83 5.01
CA PHE A 146 3.70 -5.25 5.25
C PHE A 146 5.02 -5.84 5.77
N THR A 147 4.92 -6.77 6.69
CA THR A 147 6.03 -7.60 7.12
C THR A 147 5.95 -8.97 6.47
N VAL A 148 7.07 -9.52 6.04
CA VAL A 148 7.12 -10.89 5.49
C VAL A 148 7.01 -11.88 6.63
N VAL A 149 6.00 -12.74 6.58
CA VAL A 149 5.80 -13.83 7.54
C VAL A 149 6.48 -15.11 7.08
N SER A 150 6.27 -15.47 5.80
CA SER A 150 6.88 -16.66 5.23
C SER A 150 6.99 -16.55 3.71
N GLN A 151 7.96 -17.25 3.17
CA GLN A 151 8.11 -17.51 1.75
C GLN A 151 8.48 -18.97 1.58
N SER A 152 7.75 -19.71 0.77
CA SER A 152 7.99 -21.12 0.53
C SER A 152 7.72 -21.46 -0.93
N THR A 153 8.44 -22.47 -1.43
CA THR A 153 8.19 -23.03 -2.76
C THR A 153 7.94 -24.53 -2.57
N ASP A 154 6.85 -25.01 -3.13
CA ASP A 154 6.50 -26.42 -3.07
C ASP A 154 7.25 -27.26 -4.13
N ASN A 155 7.01 -28.57 -4.11
CA ASN A 155 7.65 -29.52 -5.04
C ASN A 155 7.13 -29.36 -6.48
N GLU A 156 6.03 -28.66 -6.68
CA GLU A 156 5.43 -28.39 -7.99
C GLU A 156 5.92 -27.04 -8.58
N GLY A 157 6.79 -26.31 -7.84
CA GLY A 157 7.35 -25.02 -8.24
C GLY A 157 6.43 -23.84 -7.95
N THR A 158 5.38 -24.03 -7.15
CA THR A 158 4.51 -22.93 -6.71
C THR A 158 5.15 -22.21 -5.55
N THR A 159 5.38 -20.90 -5.72
CA THR A 159 5.93 -20.05 -4.66
C THR A 159 4.80 -19.31 -3.96
N THR A 160 4.70 -19.48 -2.66
CA THR A 160 3.78 -18.76 -1.78
C THR A 160 4.55 -17.77 -0.93
N LEU A 161 4.14 -16.50 -0.98
CA LEU A 161 4.62 -15.44 -0.12
C LEU A 161 3.46 -15.00 0.79
N MET A 162 3.69 -15.01 2.09
CA MET A 162 2.74 -14.50 3.08
C MET A 162 3.29 -13.22 3.70
N MET A 163 2.54 -12.16 3.57
CA MET A 163 2.84 -10.86 4.15
C MET A 163 1.74 -10.45 5.14
N ARG A 164 2.09 -9.69 6.17
CA ARG A 164 1.19 -9.33 7.25
C ARG A 164 1.19 -7.83 7.53
N LEU A 165 0.00 -7.27 7.68
CA LEU A 165 -0.21 -6.00 8.38
C LEU A 165 -0.46 -6.28 9.85
N ASN A 166 0.44 -5.77 10.68
CA ASN A 166 0.34 -5.91 12.12
C ASN A 166 -0.59 -4.85 12.70
N THR A 167 -1.25 -5.19 13.81
CA THR A 167 -2.03 -4.24 14.59
C THR A 167 -1.48 -4.15 16.02
N ASN A 168 -1.94 -3.16 16.77
CA ASN A 168 -1.67 -3.04 18.20
C ASN A 168 -2.64 -3.87 19.07
N ILE A 169 -3.50 -4.67 18.45
CA ILE A 169 -4.42 -5.57 19.15
C ILE A 169 -3.87 -6.98 19.01
N GLU A 170 -3.74 -7.68 20.14
CA GLU A 170 -3.26 -9.04 20.19
C GLU A 170 -4.14 -9.95 19.31
N ASP A 171 -3.51 -10.86 18.57
CA ASP A 171 -4.17 -11.79 17.63
C ASP A 171 -5.03 -11.13 16.52
N CYS A 172 -4.87 -9.83 16.30
CA CYS A 172 -5.54 -9.10 15.24
C CYS A 172 -4.51 -8.64 14.19
N TYR A 173 -4.62 -9.16 12.98
CA TYR A 173 -3.74 -8.85 11.85
C TYR A 173 -4.45 -9.11 10.53
N MET A 174 -3.86 -8.66 9.44
CA MET A 174 -4.31 -8.99 8.09
C MET A 174 -3.17 -9.68 7.33
N ASP A 175 -3.39 -10.89 6.89
CA ASP A 175 -2.48 -11.62 6.03
C ASP A 175 -2.87 -11.48 4.56
N PHE A 176 -1.84 -11.34 3.72
CA PHE A 176 -1.94 -11.20 2.28
C PHE A 176 -0.97 -12.15 1.57
#